data_3af7f1ca66493f79a9c9a93f43de469e
#
_entry.id   3af7f1ca66493f79a9c9a93f43de469e
#
_cell.length_a   1.000
_cell.length_b   1.000
_cell.length_c   1.000
_cell.angle_alpha   90.00
_cell.angle_beta   90.00
_cell.angle_gamma   90.00
#
_symmetry.space_group_name_H-M   'P 1'
#
loop_
_entity.id
_entity.type
_entity.pdbx_description
1 polymer ?
#
loop_
_entity_poly.entity_id
_entity_poly.type
_entity_poly.pdbx_seq_one_letter_code
_entity_poly.pdbx_strand_id
1 'polypeptide(L)'
;ICTNNKKIFEISKMLRSHGMVREAKNSIFEKKIINKHKYLSKKFIFLYPTLNFRNNEIGATIGLNQLKSLDKNNIKRKDNFIFFLKHLDEKKYFINFDLIGSSNYAFPLILNTKSLKVRDKFEKHLTVNNIEFRRGNAGGGNQLRQPYIKEFVKIRDFSNFKNVERIHFFGYYIGNYPNLKKEKIKKIVRILNNIKLSS
;
A
#
# COMPACT_ATOMS: atom_id res chain seq x y z
N ILE A 1 13.80 7.08 25.38
CA ILE A 1 13.08 6.53 26.56
C ILE A 1 13.76 5.22 26.92
N CYS A 2 14.35 5.15 28.09
CA CYS A 2 14.88 3.92 28.69
C CYS A 2 13.83 3.39 29.69
N THR A 3 13.43 2.13 29.58
CA THR A 3 12.42 1.54 30.47
C THR A 3 12.54 0.02 30.51
N ASN A 4 12.34 -0.54 31.69
CA ASN A 4 12.19 -1.98 31.91
C ASN A 4 10.72 -2.44 31.79
N ASN A 5 9.79 -1.49 31.64
CA ASN A 5 8.37 -1.79 31.45
C ASN A 5 8.10 -2.15 29.98
N LYS A 6 7.82 -3.44 29.72
CA LYS A 6 7.57 -3.96 28.39
C LYS A 6 6.44 -3.24 27.66
N LYS A 7 5.35 -2.88 28.37
CA LYS A 7 4.20 -2.17 27.78
C LYS A 7 4.60 -0.77 27.30
N ILE A 8 5.35 -0.01 28.12
CA ILE A 8 5.86 1.32 27.75
C ILE A 8 6.79 1.20 26.55
N PHE A 9 7.69 0.22 26.54
CA PHE A 9 8.62 -0.03 25.43
C PHE A 9 7.87 -0.28 24.11
N GLU A 10 6.88 -1.17 24.11
CA GLU A 10 6.09 -1.50 22.93
C GLU A 10 5.28 -0.30 22.41
N ILE A 11 4.63 0.44 23.30
CA ILE A 11 3.88 1.65 22.95
C ILE A 11 4.82 2.72 22.34
N SER A 12 5.95 2.97 22.96
CA SER A 12 6.93 3.97 22.48
C SER A 12 7.43 3.63 21.08
N LYS A 13 7.64 2.36 20.76
CA LYS A 13 8.04 1.91 19.42
C LYS A 13 6.93 2.17 18.38
N MET A 14 5.66 1.91 18.73
CA MET A 14 4.54 2.22 17.86
C MET A 14 4.38 3.73 17.66
N LEU A 15 4.43 4.52 18.73
CA LEU A 15 4.28 5.97 18.67
C LEU A 15 5.33 6.65 17.78
N ARG A 16 6.57 6.14 17.77
CA ARG A 16 7.64 6.64 16.89
C ARG A 16 7.33 6.42 15.41
N SER A 17 6.46 5.50 15.06
CA SER A 17 6.22 5.02 13.71
C SER A 17 4.74 4.92 13.38
N HIS A 18 4.07 6.04 13.23
CA HIS A 18 2.64 6.14 12.86
C HIS A 18 1.67 5.37 13.77
N GLY A 19 2.06 4.93 14.96
CA GLY A 19 1.21 4.07 15.80
C GLY A 19 1.00 2.66 15.24
N MET A 20 1.87 2.17 14.35
CA MET A 20 1.72 0.88 13.70
C MET A 20 1.93 -0.28 14.65
N VAL A 21 0.97 -1.21 14.67
CA VAL A 21 0.98 -2.42 15.51
C VAL A 21 2.19 -3.32 15.26
N ARG A 22 2.62 -3.45 14.00
CA ARG A 22 3.80 -4.26 13.61
C ARG A 22 5.11 -3.82 14.28
N GLU A 23 5.19 -2.60 14.79
CA GLU A 23 6.39 -2.10 15.47
C GLU A 23 6.53 -2.65 16.90
N ALA A 24 5.45 -3.12 17.50
CA ALA A 24 5.48 -3.74 18.83
C ALA A 24 6.32 -5.03 18.86
N LYS A 25 6.38 -5.75 17.72
CA LYS A 25 7.07 -7.06 17.59
C LYS A 25 6.74 -8.04 18.73
N ASN A 26 5.55 -7.90 19.30
CA ASN A 26 5.05 -8.78 20.35
C ASN A 26 4.03 -9.75 19.76
N SER A 27 4.38 -11.01 19.68
CA SER A 27 3.56 -12.01 19.02
C SER A 27 2.16 -12.16 19.60
N ILE A 28 1.97 -11.97 20.91
CA ILE A 28 0.67 -12.10 21.59
C ILE A 28 -0.16 -10.84 21.34
N PHE A 29 0.38 -9.66 21.61
CA PHE A 29 -0.32 -8.39 21.43
C PHE A 29 -0.64 -8.14 19.96
N GLU A 30 0.35 -8.30 19.07
CA GLU A 30 0.19 -8.12 17.64
C GLU A 30 -0.88 -9.06 17.07
N LYS A 31 -0.83 -10.37 17.40
CA LYS A 31 -1.82 -11.36 16.98
C LYS A 31 -3.24 -11.00 17.46
N LYS A 32 -3.39 -10.56 18.72
CA LYS A 32 -4.68 -10.14 19.28
C LYS A 32 -5.29 -8.98 18.48
N ILE A 33 -4.50 -7.96 18.15
CA ILE A 33 -4.98 -6.81 17.39
C ILE A 33 -5.28 -7.18 15.93
N ILE A 34 -4.41 -7.95 15.28
CA ILE A 34 -4.64 -8.44 13.90
C ILE A 34 -5.95 -9.23 13.83
N ASN A 35 -6.20 -10.13 14.77
CA ASN A 35 -7.42 -10.94 14.80
C ASN A 35 -8.69 -10.10 15.02
N LYS A 36 -8.59 -9.00 15.76
CA LYS A 36 -9.71 -8.06 15.98
C LYS A 36 -10.04 -7.24 14.72
N HIS A 37 -9.05 -7.03 13.83
CA HIS A 37 -9.16 -6.16 12.66
C HIS A 37 -8.86 -6.91 11.36
N LYS A 38 -9.50 -8.07 11.14
CA LYS A 38 -9.28 -8.96 9.97
C LYS A 38 -9.52 -8.31 8.61
N TYR A 39 -10.30 -7.24 8.54
CA TYR A 39 -10.56 -6.45 7.34
C TYR A 39 -9.43 -5.48 6.97
N LEU A 40 -8.45 -5.27 7.87
CA LEU A 40 -7.28 -4.46 7.60
C LEU A 40 -6.11 -5.32 7.11
N SER A 41 -5.20 -4.69 6.35
CA SER A 41 -3.92 -5.31 6.02
C SER A 41 -3.08 -5.48 7.30
N LYS A 42 -2.58 -6.67 7.57
CA LYS A 42 -1.70 -6.95 8.73
C LYS A 42 -0.48 -6.02 8.81
N LYS A 43 -0.01 -5.53 7.66
CA LYS A 43 1.15 -4.62 7.57
C LYS A 43 0.80 -3.18 7.95
N PHE A 44 -0.49 -2.80 7.93
CA PHE A 44 -0.95 -1.42 8.04
C PHE A 44 -2.17 -1.32 8.98
N ILE A 45 -1.94 -1.64 10.24
CA ILE A 45 -2.90 -1.39 11.34
C ILE A 45 -2.32 -0.28 12.19
N PHE A 46 -3.00 0.87 12.24
CA PHE A 46 -2.63 2.03 13.04
C PHE A 46 -3.49 2.06 14.29
N LEU A 47 -2.85 1.88 15.44
CA LEU A 47 -3.55 1.81 16.73
C LEU A 47 -3.63 3.16 17.45
N TYR A 48 -2.62 4.00 17.25
CA TYR A 48 -2.50 5.32 17.88
C TYR A 48 -2.37 6.43 16.83
N PRO A 49 -2.99 7.60 17.06
CA PRO A 49 -2.82 8.79 16.23
C PRO A 49 -1.46 9.42 16.55
N THR A 50 -0.50 9.24 15.66
CA THR A 50 0.86 9.77 15.84
C THR A 50 1.58 9.94 14.52
N LEU A 51 2.69 10.66 14.56
CA LEU A 51 3.52 10.97 13.40
C LEU A 51 4.63 9.92 13.20
N ASN A 52 5.45 10.11 12.17
CA ASN A 52 6.64 9.32 11.91
C ASN A 52 7.89 10.18 12.15
N PHE A 53 8.63 9.86 13.21
CA PHE A 53 9.83 10.60 13.62
C PHE A 53 11.10 9.79 13.34
N ARG A 54 11.29 9.38 12.08
CA ARG A 54 12.43 8.53 11.68
C ARG A 54 13.50 9.26 10.88
N ASN A 55 13.31 10.54 10.58
CA ASN A 55 14.29 11.31 9.82
C ASN A 55 15.57 11.54 10.64
N ASN A 56 16.71 11.60 9.95
CA ASN A 56 18.03 11.87 10.51
C ASN A 56 18.90 12.56 9.46
N GLU A 57 20.06 13.07 9.87
CA GLU A 57 20.99 13.81 9.03
C GLU A 57 21.51 12.97 7.84
N ILE A 58 21.75 11.67 8.06
CA ILE A 58 22.19 10.75 7.01
C ILE A 58 21.14 10.67 5.90
N GLY A 59 19.85 10.50 6.30
CA GLY A 59 18.72 10.49 5.38
C GLY A 59 18.58 11.81 4.61
N ALA A 60 18.78 12.94 5.26
CA ALA A 60 18.74 14.27 4.64
C ALA A 60 19.87 14.45 3.62
N THR A 61 21.10 14.05 3.94
CA THR A 61 22.25 14.11 3.03
C THR A 61 22.03 13.26 1.77
N ILE A 62 21.51 12.04 1.92
CA ILE A 62 21.14 11.19 0.79
C ILE A 62 20.04 11.87 -0.03
N GLY A 63 19.04 12.46 0.63
CA GLY A 63 17.94 13.18 -0.01
C GLY A 63 18.40 14.34 -0.89
N LEU A 64 19.32 15.17 -0.41
CA LEU A 64 19.91 16.26 -1.18
C LEU A 64 20.58 15.77 -2.47
N ASN A 65 21.27 14.64 -2.41
CA ASN A 65 21.87 14.05 -3.63
C ASN A 65 20.80 13.50 -4.59
N GLN A 66 19.73 12.91 -4.08
CA GLN A 66 18.62 12.38 -4.90
C GLN A 66 17.83 13.48 -5.61
N LEU A 67 17.73 14.69 -5.05
CA LEU A 67 17.07 15.84 -5.68
C LEU A 67 17.66 16.18 -7.05
N LYS A 68 18.97 16.01 -7.25
CA LYS A 68 19.65 16.29 -8.53
C LYS A 68 19.09 15.47 -9.71
N SER A 69 18.49 14.32 -9.44
CA SER A 69 17.94 13.42 -10.46
C SER A 69 16.41 13.30 -10.40
N LEU A 70 15.74 14.06 -9.53
CA LEU A 70 14.32 13.91 -9.25
C LEU A 70 13.45 14.03 -10.51
N ASP A 71 13.59 15.11 -11.27
CA ASP A 71 12.76 15.38 -12.45
C ASP A 71 12.94 14.31 -13.52
N LYS A 72 14.19 13.96 -13.81
CA LYS A 72 14.53 12.87 -14.75
C LYS A 72 13.90 11.53 -14.31
N ASN A 73 13.93 11.24 -13.02
CA ASN A 73 13.36 10.01 -12.48
C ASN A 73 11.82 10.03 -12.53
N ASN A 74 11.20 11.19 -12.32
CA ASN A 74 9.75 11.34 -12.42
C ASN A 74 9.26 11.13 -13.86
N ILE A 75 9.96 11.68 -14.86
CA ILE A 75 9.67 11.44 -16.28
C ILE A 75 9.73 9.94 -16.59
N LYS A 76 10.82 9.27 -16.21
CA LYS A 76 10.97 7.83 -16.45
C LYS A 76 9.86 7.00 -15.78
N ARG A 77 9.47 7.34 -14.54
CA ARG A 77 8.36 6.65 -13.85
C ARG A 77 7.03 6.86 -14.55
N LYS A 78 6.77 8.07 -15.04
CA LYS A 78 5.58 8.39 -15.82
C LYS A 78 5.54 7.57 -17.11
N ASP A 79 6.65 7.53 -17.85
CA ASP A 79 6.75 6.76 -19.11
C ASP A 79 6.55 5.25 -18.87
N ASN A 80 7.11 4.73 -17.77
CA ASN A 80 6.89 3.35 -17.36
C ASN A 80 5.41 3.10 -17.04
N PHE A 81 4.74 4.04 -16.37
CA PHE A 81 3.33 3.90 -16.00
C PHE A 81 2.41 3.95 -17.24
N ILE A 82 2.63 4.88 -18.16
CA ILE A 82 1.91 4.95 -19.43
C ILE A 82 2.08 3.62 -20.20
N PHE A 83 3.31 3.13 -20.27
CA PHE A 83 3.60 1.86 -20.93
C PHE A 83 2.89 0.67 -20.25
N PHE A 84 2.86 0.65 -18.93
CA PHE A 84 2.16 -0.37 -18.14
C PHE A 84 0.67 -0.35 -18.43
N LEU A 85 0.00 0.80 -18.36
CA LEU A 85 -1.43 0.95 -18.61
C LEU A 85 -1.82 0.53 -20.03
N LYS A 86 -1.01 0.89 -21.04
CA LYS A 86 -1.25 0.53 -22.45
C LYS A 86 -1.37 -0.98 -22.69
N HIS A 87 -0.74 -1.80 -21.84
CA HIS A 87 -0.70 -3.25 -22.02
C HIS A 87 -1.56 -4.00 -20.99
N LEU A 88 -2.16 -3.30 -20.04
CA LEU A 88 -3.00 -3.89 -19.00
C LEU A 88 -4.40 -4.20 -19.55
N ASP A 89 -4.98 -5.32 -19.15
CA ASP A 89 -6.32 -5.75 -19.57
C ASP A 89 -7.41 -4.89 -18.86
N GLU A 90 -8.03 -3.98 -19.61
CA GLU A 90 -9.07 -3.06 -19.11
C GLU A 90 -10.33 -3.76 -18.58
N LYS A 91 -10.61 -4.98 -19.04
CA LYS A 91 -11.73 -5.77 -18.52
C LYS A 91 -11.48 -6.24 -17.09
N LYS A 92 -10.21 -6.41 -16.71
CA LYS A 92 -9.78 -6.90 -15.40
C LYS A 92 -9.39 -5.78 -14.45
N TYR A 93 -8.88 -4.67 -14.97
CA TYR A 93 -8.29 -3.59 -14.20
C TYR A 93 -8.84 -2.22 -14.61
N PHE A 94 -8.92 -1.33 -13.65
CA PHE A 94 -9.18 0.09 -13.93
C PHE A 94 -7.94 0.72 -14.56
N ILE A 95 -8.09 1.39 -15.70
CA ILE A 95 -6.98 2.01 -16.44
C ILE A 95 -7.11 3.53 -16.61
N ASN A 96 -8.27 4.12 -16.30
CA ASN A 96 -8.55 5.54 -16.54
C ASN A 96 -7.99 6.42 -15.41
N PHE A 97 -6.67 6.53 -15.33
CA PHE A 97 -5.99 7.40 -14.39
C PHE A 97 -5.69 8.76 -15.01
N ASP A 98 -5.84 9.82 -14.22
CA ASP A 98 -5.31 11.13 -14.58
C ASP A 98 -3.77 11.10 -14.50
N LEU A 99 -3.12 11.39 -15.61
CA LEU A 99 -1.66 11.36 -15.74
C LEU A 99 -1.03 12.75 -15.68
N ILE A 100 -1.86 13.82 -15.59
CA ILE A 100 -1.37 15.19 -15.51
C ILE A 100 -0.80 15.44 -14.11
N GLY A 101 0.45 15.89 -14.04
CA GLY A 101 1.13 16.15 -12.76
C GLY A 101 1.45 14.91 -11.94
N SER A 102 1.19 13.70 -12.45
CA SER A 102 1.46 12.47 -11.71
C SER A 102 2.93 12.05 -11.77
N SER A 103 3.43 11.53 -10.64
CA SER A 103 4.79 11.01 -10.48
C SER A 103 4.75 9.68 -9.74
N ASN A 104 4.24 8.66 -10.43
CA ASN A 104 3.94 7.36 -9.82
C ASN A 104 5.22 6.61 -9.41
N TYR A 105 5.55 6.56 -8.12
CA TYR A 105 6.62 5.72 -7.59
C TYR A 105 6.27 4.23 -7.61
N ALA A 106 5.02 3.92 -7.82
CA ALA A 106 4.48 2.57 -7.92
C ALA A 106 3.41 2.52 -9.02
N PHE A 107 3.14 1.33 -9.56
CA PHE A 107 2.01 1.09 -10.46
C PHE A 107 0.74 0.83 -9.64
N PRO A 108 -0.24 1.74 -9.62
CA PRO A 108 -1.54 1.45 -9.02
C PRO A 108 -2.28 0.41 -9.86
N LEU A 109 -2.90 -0.54 -9.17
CA LEU A 109 -3.74 -1.58 -9.72
C LEU A 109 -5.06 -1.58 -8.98
N ILE A 110 -6.19 -1.47 -9.68
CA ILE A 110 -7.52 -1.58 -9.11
C ILE A 110 -8.29 -2.65 -9.87
N LEU A 111 -8.69 -3.71 -9.16
CA LEU A 111 -9.43 -4.81 -9.78
C LEU A 111 -10.86 -4.38 -10.15
N ASN A 112 -11.33 -4.81 -11.32
CA ASN A 112 -12.70 -4.67 -11.77
C ASN A 112 -13.57 -5.82 -11.24
N THR A 113 -13.60 -5.98 -9.90
CA THR A 113 -14.39 -7.02 -9.22
C THR A 113 -14.92 -6.50 -7.88
N LYS A 114 -15.95 -7.18 -7.36
CA LYS A 114 -16.45 -7.01 -6.00
C LYS A 114 -16.29 -8.28 -5.15
N SER A 115 -15.71 -9.34 -5.72
CA SER A 115 -15.56 -10.64 -5.08
C SER A 115 -14.29 -10.72 -4.25
N LEU A 116 -14.43 -10.92 -2.94
CA LEU A 116 -13.31 -11.16 -2.03
C LEU A 116 -12.55 -12.46 -2.37
N LYS A 117 -13.26 -13.48 -2.87
CA LYS A 117 -12.64 -14.73 -3.33
C LYS A 117 -11.69 -14.48 -4.51
N VAL A 118 -12.11 -13.64 -5.47
CA VAL A 118 -11.28 -13.24 -6.60
C VAL A 118 -10.06 -12.45 -6.14
N ARG A 119 -10.24 -11.53 -5.18
CA ARG A 119 -9.15 -10.81 -4.55
C ARG A 119 -8.11 -11.75 -3.95
N ASP A 120 -8.55 -12.74 -3.17
CA ASP A 120 -7.64 -13.66 -2.49
C ASP A 120 -6.88 -14.56 -3.50
N LYS A 121 -7.55 -14.98 -4.58
CA LYS A 121 -6.89 -15.65 -5.72
C LYS A 121 -5.84 -14.74 -6.37
N PHE A 122 -6.15 -13.46 -6.54
CA PHE A 122 -5.23 -12.47 -7.11
C PHE A 122 -3.97 -12.29 -6.24
N GLU A 123 -4.14 -12.11 -4.93
CA GLU A 123 -3.00 -12.00 -4.01
C GLU A 123 -2.12 -13.24 -4.03
N LYS A 124 -2.72 -14.44 -4.04
CA LYS A 124 -2.00 -15.70 -4.18
C LYS A 124 -1.23 -15.77 -5.51
N HIS A 125 -1.86 -15.35 -6.61
CA HIS A 125 -1.23 -15.34 -7.93
C HIS A 125 0.00 -14.41 -7.97
N LEU A 126 -0.08 -13.21 -7.39
CA LEU A 126 1.07 -12.30 -7.27
C LEU A 126 2.20 -12.92 -6.45
N THR A 127 1.86 -13.53 -5.31
CA THR A 127 2.83 -14.16 -4.40
C THR A 127 3.58 -15.31 -5.07
N VAL A 128 2.88 -16.22 -5.75
CA VAL A 128 3.48 -17.37 -6.46
C VAL A 128 4.41 -16.91 -7.60
N ASN A 129 4.08 -15.77 -8.24
CA ASN A 129 4.90 -15.18 -9.30
C ASN A 129 5.99 -14.22 -8.77
N ASN A 130 6.24 -14.18 -7.46
CA ASN A 130 7.23 -13.32 -6.81
C ASN A 130 7.05 -11.82 -7.13
N ILE A 131 5.79 -11.37 -7.25
CA ILE A 131 5.47 -9.95 -7.40
C ILE A 131 5.12 -9.40 -6.02
N GLU A 132 6.01 -8.55 -5.48
CA GLU A 132 5.72 -7.82 -4.24
C GLU A 132 4.62 -6.80 -4.50
N PHE A 133 3.62 -6.76 -3.64
CA PHE A 133 2.49 -5.85 -3.72
C PHE A 133 2.10 -5.33 -2.34
N ARG A 134 1.34 -4.23 -2.35
CA ARG A 134 0.67 -3.73 -1.15
C ARG A 134 -0.78 -3.44 -1.49
N ARG A 135 -1.69 -3.93 -0.64
CA ARG A 135 -3.13 -3.71 -0.77
C ARG A 135 -3.56 -2.43 -0.08
N GLY A 136 -4.62 -1.80 -0.62
CA GLY A 136 -5.26 -0.63 -0.02
C GLY A 136 -4.53 0.67 -0.30
N ASN A 137 -3.67 0.69 -1.33
CA ASN A 137 -2.83 1.82 -1.66
C ASN A 137 -1.89 2.24 -0.49
N ALA A 138 -1.22 3.37 -0.59
CA ALA A 138 -0.32 3.83 0.47
C ALA A 138 -1.09 4.08 1.78
N GLY A 139 -0.67 3.48 2.89
CA GLY A 139 -1.25 3.74 4.21
C GLY A 139 -2.40 2.83 4.63
N GLY A 140 -2.60 1.69 3.95
CA GLY A 140 -3.51 0.64 4.45
C GLY A 140 -4.99 0.82 4.10
N GLY A 141 -5.30 1.55 3.02
CA GLY A 141 -6.65 1.67 2.48
C GLY A 141 -7.52 2.71 3.18
N ASN A 142 -8.78 2.39 3.45
CA ASN A 142 -9.72 3.32 4.07
C ASN A 142 -9.32 3.64 5.53
N GLN A 143 -8.89 4.86 5.78
CA GLN A 143 -8.43 5.31 7.10
C GLN A 143 -9.57 5.31 8.13
N LEU A 144 -10.83 5.47 7.72
CA LEU A 144 -11.99 5.40 8.62
C LEU A 144 -12.15 4.01 9.26
N ARG A 145 -11.53 2.97 8.71
CA ARG A 145 -11.51 1.61 9.27
C ARG A 145 -10.40 1.40 10.29
N GLN A 146 -9.46 2.34 10.39
CA GLN A 146 -8.33 2.20 11.30
C GLN A 146 -8.75 2.40 12.77
N PRO A 147 -8.13 1.68 13.71
CA PRO A 147 -8.51 1.76 15.13
C PRO A 147 -8.40 3.17 15.72
N TYR A 148 -7.35 3.92 15.37
CA TYR A 148 -7.07 5.23 15.94
C TYR A 148 -8.15 6.27 15.63
N ILE A 149 -8.81 6.18 14.45
CA ILE A 149 -9.77 7.18 14.01
C ILE A 149 -11.08 7.12 14.82
N LYS A 150 -11.37 5.98 15.45
CA LYS A 150 -12.62 5.76 16.20
C LYS A 150 -12.79 6.70 17.40
N GLU A 151 -11.68 7.23 17.90
CA GLU A 151 -11.70 8.21 18.99
C GLU A 151 -12.12 9.61 18.51
N PHE A 152 -11.93 9.90 17.23
CA PHE A 152 -12.17 11.23 16.65
C PHE A 152 -13.42 11.29 15.78
N VAL A 153 -13.80 10.18 15.16
CA VAL A 153 -14.86 10.14 14.17
C VAL A 153 -15.82 8.98 14.43
N LYS A 154 -17.11 9.30 14.63
CA LYS A 154 -18.18 8.34 14.86
C LYS A 154 -18.82 7.83 13.55
N ILE A 155 -18.03 7.64 12.48
CA ILE A 155 -18.55 7.07 11.23
C ILE A 155 -18.66 5.55 11.40
N ARG A 156 -19.89 5.04 11.25
CA ARG A 156 -20.18 3.58 11.27
C ARG A 156 -20.51 3.05 9.89
N ASP A 157 -21.01 3.91 9.00
CA ASP A 157 -21.40 3.56 7.65
C ASP A 157 -20.36 4.04 6.63
N PHE A 158 -19.77 3.12 5.90
CA PHE A 158 -18.79 3.39 4.84
C PHE A 158 -19.41 3.45 3.44
N SER A 159 -20.73 3.25 3.31
CA SER A 159 -21.43 3.19 2.01
C SER A 159 -21.28 4.47 1.20
N ASN A 160 -21.16 5.63 1.86
CA ASN A 160 -20.95 6.92 1.22
C ASN A 160 -19.54 7.08 0.60
N PHE A 161 -18.60 6.20 0.93
CA PHE A 161 -17.21 6.26 0.49
C PHE A 161 -16.88 5.12 -0.49
N LYS A 162 -17.74 4.88 -1.47
CA LYS A 162 -17.69 3.73 -2.39
C LYS A 162 -16.33 3.56 -3.08
N ASN A 163 -15.71 4.66 -3.53
CA ASN A 163 -14.41 4.60 -4.21
C ASN A 163 -13.28 4.26 -3.25
N VAL A 164 -13.31 4.81 -2.03
CA VAL A 164 -12.32 4.52 -0.99
C VAL A 164 -12.44 3.05 -0.54
N GLU A 165 -13.66 2.55 -0.37
CA GLU A 165 -13.92 1.14 -0.07
C GLU A 165 -13.46 0.20 -1.19
N ARG A 166 -13.69 0.58 -2.45
CA ARG A 166 -13.17 -0.18 -3.59
C ARG A 166 -11.65 -0.27 -3.57
N ILE A 167 -10.96 0.84 -3.32
CA ILE A 167 -9.49 0.86 -3.21
C ILE A 167 -9.04 0.06 -1.99
N HIS A 168 -9.75 0.13 -0.85
CA HIS A 168 -9.41 -0.61 0.36
C HIS A 168 -9.36 -2.13 0.12
N PHE A 169 -10.34 -2.67 -0.58
CA PHE A 169 -10.46 -4.12 -0.78
C PHE A 169 -9.79 -4.62 -2.06
N PHE A 170 -9.76 -3.80 -3.11
CA PHE A 170 -9.39 -4.21 -4.48
C PHE A 170 -8.31 -3.33 -5.11
N GLY A 171 -7.81 -2.33 -4.38
CA GLY A 171 -6.70 -1.49 -4.81
C GLY A 171 -5.36 -2.05 -4.35
N TYR A 172 -4.37 -2.01 -5.23
CA TYR A 172 -3.01 -2.46 -4.98
C TYR A 172 -2.02 -1.50 -5.57
N TYR A 173 -0.78 -1.62 -5.17
CA TYR A 173 0.33 -1.08 -5.93
C TYR A 173 1.53 -2.01 -5.90
N ILE A 174 2.28 -2.00 -7.02
CA ILE A 174 3.52 -2.73 -7.22
C ILE A 174 4.63 -1.75 -7.61
N GLY A 175 5.89 -2.11 -7.39
CA GLY A 175 7.02 -1.19 -7.54
C GLY A 175 7.21 -0.65 -8.97
N ASN A 176 7.44 0.66 -9.09
CA ASN A 176 7.83 1.36 -10.31
C ASN A 176 9.10 2.18 -10.03
N TYR A 177 10.27 1.69 -10.43
CA TYR A 177 11.52 2.42 -10.28
C TYR A 177 12.02 2.94 -11.64
N PRO A 178 12.79 4.06 -11.67
CA PRO A 178 13.12 4.76 -12.93
C PRO A 178 13.79 3.91 -13.98
N ASN A 179 14.67 2.98 -13.56
CA ASN A 179 15.43 2.11 -14.47
C ASN A 179 14.77 0.75 -14.73
N LEU A 180 13.44 0.63 -14.48
CA LEU A 180 12.71 -0.58 -14.78
C LEU A 180 12.61 -0.79 -16.30
N LYS A 181 13.20 -1.89 -16.80
CA LYS A 181 13.21 -2.21 -18.22
C LYS A 181 11.81 -2.54 -18.74
N LYS A 182 11.48 -2.12 -19.96
CA LYS A 182 10.15 -2.36 -20.58
C LYS A 182 9.83 -3.84 -20.73
N GLU A 183 10.84 -4.69 -20.97
CA GLU A 183 10.68 -6.15 -21.02
C GLU A 183 10.19 -6.72 -19.69
N LYS A 184 10.70 -6.17 -18.57
CA LYS A 184 10.26 -6.57 -17.22
C LYS A 184 8.82 -6.10 -16.96
N ILE A 185 8.46 -4.90 -17.42
CA ILE A 185 7.07 -4.41 -17.34
C ILE A 185 6.15 -5.31 -18.15
N LYS A 186 6.51 -5.68 -19.40
CA LYS A 186 5.75 -6.63 -20.23
C LYS A 186 5.56 -7.98 -19.53
N LYS A 187 6.62 -8.51 -18.89
CA LYS A 187 6.53 -9.76 -18.13
C LYS A 187 5.53 -9.66 -16.99
N ILE A 188 5.58 -8.57 -16.21
CA ILE A 188 4.65 -8.30 -15.10
C ILE A 188 3.22 -8.24 -15.65
N VAL A 189 2.97 -7.43 -16.69
CA VAL A 189 1.64 -7.28 -17.29
C VAL A 189 1.12 -8.60 -17.83
N ARG A 190 1.95 -9.44 -18.45
CA ARG A 190 1.55 -10.77 -18.90
C ARG A 190 1.06 -11.64 -17.73
N ILE A 191 1.78 -11.63 -16.61
CA ILE A 191 1.37 -12.34 -15.40
C ILE A 191 0.03 -11.81 -14.88
N LEU A 192 -0.14 -10.49 -14.83
CA LEU A 192 -1.38 -9.86 -14.39
C LEU A 192 -2.56 -10.21 -15.31
N ASN A 193 -2.36 -10.14 -16.62
CA ASN A 193 -3.43 -10.40 -17.59
C ASN A 193 -3.82 -11.89 -17.67
N ASN A 194 -2.92 -12.82 -17.31
CA ASN A 194 -3.19 -14.26 -17.35
C ASN A 194 -4.05 -14.76 -16.18
N ILE A 195 -4.30 -13.95 -15.17
CA ILE A 195 -5.16 -14.38 -14.07
C ILE A 195 -6.62 -14.52 -14.51
N LYS A 196 -7.26 -15.62 -14.14
CA LYS A 196 -8.70 -15.80 -14.31
C LYS A 196 -9.41 -15.13 -13.14
N LEU A 197 -10.07 -13.98 -13.39
CA LEU A 197 -10.87 -13.24 -12.42
C LEU A 197 -12.35 -13.68 -12.40
N SER A 198 -12.69 -14.78 -13.09
CA SER A 198 -14.00 -15.41 -12.96
C SER A 198 -14.16 -16.05 -11.58
N SER A 199 -15.31 -15.79 -10.97
CA SER A 199 -15.76 -16.36 -9.69
C SER A 199 -15.86 -17.87 -9.73
#